data_b6360606c24b037cbdf93f92abb537c6
#
_entry.id   b6360606c24b037cbdf93f92abb537c6
#
_cell.length_a   1.000
_cell.length_b   1.000
_cell.length_c   1.000
_cell.angle_alpha   90.00
_cell.angle_beta   90.00
_cell.angle_gamma   90.00
#
_symmetry.space_group_name_H-M   'P 1'
#
loop_
_entity.id
_entity.type
_entity.pdbx_description
1 polymer ?
#
loop_
_entity_poly.entity_id
_entity_poly.type
_entity_poly.pdbx_seq_one_letter_code
_entity_poly.pdbx_strand_id
1 'polypeptide(L)'
;MKNIYILLAFLVAFSVQSQRNPESTYISTFAYKAKDGMVDKFEKAVAKKTKMFNSEEGDIILTYKVLTGNNNGVYERYLVNQKASSYDLDRSDELEYWDKNVAPYAEEVAGQVRWLHEEWGKIGESGPPKYLQKTVIRFKPGMGSHIGRRLARTGMTWEKRDPNAWRRVFSITSGGDLNLMVVFAGFDTFENMQENDSTWEEDYNEEFGWEQNAIDNENFNKSLREWNGVIRTTLERVDF
;
A
#
# COMPACT_ATOMS: atom_id res chain seq x y z
N MET A 1 31.26 -30.94 -28.96
CA MET A 1 30.69 -29.58 -29.14
C MET A 1 29.23 -29.43 -28.70
N LYS A 2 28.34 -30.42 -28.90
CA LYS A 2 26.93 -30.34 -28.41
C LYS A 2 26.76 -30.12 -26.91
N ASN A 3 27.65 -30.68 -26.08
CA ASN A 3 27.55 -30.57 -24.60
C ASN A 3 27.95 -29.19 -24.04
N ILE A 4 28.75 -28.42 -24.82
CA ILE A 4 29.17 -27.06 -24.43
C ILE A 4 28.01 -26.06 -24.54
N TYR A 5 27.15 -26.22 -25.54
CA TYR A 5 25.97 -25.35 -25.73
C TYR A 5 24.92 -25.58 -24.65
N ILE A 6 24.76 -26.81 -24.17
CA ILE A 6 23.82 -27.12 -23.08
C ILE A 6 24.31 -26.47 -21.77
N LEU A 7 25.61 -26.48 -21.50
CA LEU A 7 26.20 -25.86 -20.31
C LEU A 7 26.07 -24.31 -20.35
N LEU A 8 26.28 -23.71 -21.53
CA LEU A 8 26.08 -22.28 -21.74
C LEU A 8 24.60 -21.87 -21.57
N ALA A 9 23.65 -22.66 -22.08
CA ALA A 9 22.22 -22.42 -21.92
C ALA A 9 21.79 -22.52 -20.45
N PHE A 10 22.38 -23.43 -19.68
CA PHE A 10 22.14 -23.52 -18.23
C PHE A 10 22.72 -22.33 -17.46
N LEU A 11 23.91 -21.85 -17.82
CA LEU A 11 24.52 -20.67 -17.20
C LEU A 11 23.73 -19.40 -17.47
N VAL A 12 23.16 -19.25 -18.67
CA VAL A 12 22.28 -18.11 -19.01
C VAL A 12 20.93 -18.20 -18.28
N ALA A 13 20.40 -19.41 -18.08
CA ALA A 13 19.15 -19.59 -17.32
C ALA A 13 19.28 -19.25 -15.84
N PHE A 14 20.46 -19.40 -15.22
CA PHE A 14 20.72 -18.99 -13.84
C PHE A 14 20.95 -17.49 -13.66
N SER A 15 21.29 -16.76 -14.71
CA SER A 15 21.51 -15.32 -14.65
C SER A 15 20.22 -14.50 -14.78
N VAL A 16 19.07 -15.13 -14.99
CA VAL A 16 17.73 -14.50 -14.93
C VAL A 16 17.14 -14.60 -13.51
N GLN A 17 17.97 -14.74 -12.48
CA GLN A 17 17.50 -14.38 -11.14
C GLN A 17 17.23 -12.88 -11.13
N SER A 18 15.97 -12.57 -11.04
CA SER A 18 15.41 -11.23 -10.87
C SER A 18 16.45 -10.33 -10.20
N GLN A 19 16.96 -9.35 -10.94
CA GLN A 19 17.75 -8.27 -10.35
C GLN A 19 16.82 -7.57 -9.38
N ARG A 20 16.88 -7.97 -8.10
CA ARG A 20 16.18 -7.25 -7.04
C ARG A 20 16.77 -5.86 -7.03
N ASN A 21 15.93 -4.87 -7.29
CA ASN A 21 16.36 -3.49 -7.15
C ASN A 21 16.66 -3.26 -5.65
N PRO A 22 17.93 -3.03 -5.24
CA PRO A 22 18.29 -2.83 -3.84
C PRO A 22 17.67 -1.56 -3.27
N GLU A 23 17.24 -0.62 -4.12
CA GLU A 23 16.57 0.60 -3.75
C GLU A 23 15.05 0.43 -3.49
N SER A 24 14.50 -0.75 -3.79
CA SER A 24 13.08 -1.03 -3.54
C SER A 24 12.74 -0.77 -2.07
N THR A 25 11.66 -0.04 -1.87
CA THR A 25 11.11 0.24 -0.55
C THR A 25 9.84 -0.57 -0.32
N TYR A 26 9.62 -0.91 0.93
CA TYR A 26 8.49 -1.73 1.36
C TYR A 26 7.75 -1.04 2.50
N ILE A 27 6.48 -1.43 2.67
CA ILE A 27 5.75 -1.19 3.92
C ILE A 27 5.30 -2.52 4.50
N SER A 28 5.23 -2.58 5.83
CA SER A 28 4.57 -3.66 6.55
C SER A 28 3.31 -3.10 7.21
N THR A 29 2.20 -3.80 7.04
CA THR A 29 0.91 -3.38 7.61
C THR A 29 0.46 -4.37 8.66
N PHE A 30 -0.14 -3.82 9.73
CA PHE A 30 -0.76 -4.57 10.83
C PHE A 30 -2.13 -3.96 11.10
N ALA A 31 -3.10 -4.74 11.52
CA ALA A 31 -4.43 -4.24 11.83
C ALA A 31 -4.90 -4.71 13.21
N TYR A 32 -5.35 -3.77 14.01
CA TYR A 32 -5.80 -4.01 15.38
C TYR A 32 -7.13 -3.30 15.66
N LYS A 33 -7.92 -3.86 16.54
CA LYS A 33 -9.12 -3.24 17.09
C LYS A 33 -8.93 -3.09 18.59
N ALA A 34 -9.21 -1.91 19.12
CA ALA A 34 -9.25 -1.75 20.58
C ALA A 34 -10.39 -2.60 21.15
N LYS A 35 -10.13 -3.31 22.27
CA LYS A 35 -11.16 -4.04 23.00
C LYS A 35 -12.23 -3.08 23.51
N ASP A 36 -13.43 -3.57 23.74
CA ASP A 36 -14.55 -2.77 24.21
C ASP A 36 -14.20 -2.00 25.49
N GLY A 37 -14.42 -0.69 25.45
CA GLY A 37 -14.10 0.23 26.54
C GLY A 37 -12.60 0.49 26.75
N MET A 38 -11.72 0.02 25.87
CA MET A 38 -10.26 0.16 26.02
C MET A 38 -9.60 1.11 25.01
N VAL A 39 -10.38 1.86 24.22
CA VAL A 39 -9.86 2.76 23.18
C VAL A 39 -8.78 3.69 23.72
N ASP A 40 -9.06 4.45 24.79
CA ASP A 40 -8.10 5.40 25.35
C ASP A 40 -6.82 4.74 25.88
N LYS A 41 -6.96 3.53 26.45
CA LYS A 41 -5.81 2.78 26.95
C LYS A 41 -4.97 2.24 25.81
N PHE A 42 -5.62 1.73 24.76
CA PHE A 42 -4.96 1.26 23.55
C PHE A 42 -4.20 2.38 22.87
N GLU A 43 -4.85 3.52 22.60
CA GLU A 43 -4.22 4.67 21.94
C GLU A 43 -3.02 5.19 22.71
N LYS A 44 -3.14 5.37 24.05
CA LYS A 44 -2.03 5.79 24.93
C LYS A 44 -0.87 4.78 24.92
N ALA A 45 -1.17 3.48 24.94
CA ALA A 45 -0.14 2.44 24.91
C ALA A 45 0.57 2.38 23.57
N VAL A 46 -0.18 2.50 22.46
CA VAL A 46 0.38 2.57 21.09
C VAL A 46 1.24 3.81 20.93
N ALA A 47 0.78 4.97 21.38
CA ALA A 47 1.55 6.23 21.35
C ALA A 47 2.90 6.08 22.03
N LYS A 48 2.89 5.56 23.26
CA LYS A 48 4.11 5.33 24.04
C LYS A 48 5.07 4.35 23.31
N LYS A 49 4.53 3.23 22.83
CA LYS A 49 5.31 2.24 22.06
C LYS A 49 5.93 2.84 20.80
N THR A 50 5.14 3.59 20.02
CA THR A 50 5.61 4.22 18.80
C THR A 50 6.73 5.22 19.07
N LYS A 51 6.59 6.03 20.12
CA LYS A 51 7.64 6.97 20.52
C LYS A 51 8.94 6.28 20.96
N MET A 52 8.85 5.10 21.57
CA MET A 52 10.04 4.38 22.07
C MET A 52 10.81 3.64 20.98
N PHE A 53 10.10 3.08 19.98
CA PHE A 53 10.69 2.13 19.06
C PHE A 53 10.57 2.53 17.58
N ASN A 54 9.69 3.50 17.23
CA ASN A 54 9.32 3.73 15.85
C ASN A 54 9.24 5.21 15.47
N SER A 55 10.13 6.02 16.03
CA SER A 55 10.20 7.47 15.77
C SER A 55 11.43 7.89 14.97
N GLU A 56 12.35 6.98 14.71
CA GLU A 56 13.59 7.25 13.98
C GLU A 56 13.46 6.91 12.49
N GLU A 57 14.26 7.57 11.67
CA GLU A 57 14.30 7.32 10.24
C GLU A 57 14.60 5.84 9.94
N GLY A 58 13.83 5.25 9.03
CA GLY A 58 13.93 3.82 8.69
C GLY A 58 13.10 2.88 9.58
N ASP A 59 12.50 3.41 10.65
CA ASP A 59 11.66 2.62 11.55
C ASP A 59 10.35 3.33 11.96
N ILE A 60 9.84 4.19 11.09
CA ILE A 60 8.64 4.98 11.34
C ILE A 60 7.38 4.13 11.17
N ILE A 61 6.53 4.14 12.19
CA ILE A 61 5.16 3.59 12.09
C ILE A 61 4.14 4.74 12.08
N LEU A 62 3.37 4.78 11.01
CA LEU A 62 2.17 5.61 10.90
C LEU A 62 0.95 4.79 11.34
N THR A 63 0.05 5.41 12.08
CA THR A 63 -1.20 4.77 12.52
C THR A 63 -2.37 5.55 11.95
N TYR A 64 -3.30 4.82 11.32
CA TYR A 64 -4.55 5.34 10.79
C TYR A 64 -5.73 4.56 11.36
N LYS A 65 -6.81 5.25 11.65
CA LYS A 65 -8.09 4.66 12.05
C LYS A 65 -9.01 4.59 10.84
N VAL A 66 -9.57 3.42 10.58
CA VAL A 66 -10.55 3.21 9.50
C VAL A 66 -11.87 3.85 9.91
N LEU A 67 -12.38 4.75 9.05
CA LEU A 67 -13.61 5.50 9.30
C LEU A 67 -14.84 4.92 8.59
N THR A 68 -14.63 4.15 7.49
CA THR A 68 -15.74 3.66 6.66
C THR A 68 -15.61 2.17 6.35
N GLY A 69 -16.74 1.54 6.03
CA GLY A 69 -16.79 0.14 5.62
C GLY A 69 -16.79 -0.85 6.80
N ASN A 70 -16.62 -2.14 6.48
CA ASN A 70 -16.75 -3.24 7.44
C ASN A 70 -15.69 -3.20 8.56
N ASN A 71 -14.56 -2.55 8.31
CA ASN A 71 -13.46 -2.43 9.25
C ASN A 71 -13.49 -1.08 10.02
N ASN A 72 -14.63 -0.40 10.07
CA ASN A 72 -14.74 0.85 10.85
C ASN A 72 -14.27 0.63 12.29
N GLY A 73 -13.43 1.56 12.76
CA GLY A 73 -12.84 1.52 14.11
C GLY A 73 -11.58 0.65 14.23
N VAL A 74 -11.16 -0.04 13.17
CA VAL A 74 -9.87 -0.74 13.12
C VAL A 74 -8.74 0.28 12.96
N TYR A 75 -7.64 0.06 13.66
CA TYR A 75 -6.39 0.80 13.51
C TYR A 75 -5.45 0.03 12.59
N GLU A 76 -5.14 0.64 11.46
CA GLU A 76 -4.12 0.11 10.55
C GLU A 76 -2.79 0.81 10.83
N ARG A 77 -1.75 0.02 11.08
CA ARG A 77 -0.40 0.52 11.36
C ARG A 77 0.50 0.17 10.21
N TYR A 78 1.26 1.16 9.75
CA TYR A 78 2.12 1.09 8.59
C TYR A 78 3.56 1.37 8.99
N LEU A 79 4.40 0.33 9.04
CA LEU A 79 5.84 0.48 9.16
C LEU A 79 6.36 0.82 7.76
N VAL A 80 6.78 2.07 7.59
CA VAL A 80 7.08 2.64 6.26
C VAL A 80 8.58 2.67 5.95
N ASN A 81 8.91 2.91 4.67
CA ASN A 81 10.29 3.09 4.16
C ASN A 81 11.23 1.92 4.47
N GLN A 82 10.70 0.70 4.56
CA GLN A 82 11.48 -0.48 4.85
C GLN A 82 12.32 -0.91 3.65
N LYS A 83 13.56 -1.31 3.90
CA LYS A 83 14.38 -2.03 2.91
C LYS A 83 14.20 -3.55 3.09
N ALA A 84 14.67 -4.33 2.14
CA ALA A 84 14.62 -5.79 2.26
C ALA A 84 15.33 -6.28 3.52
N SER A 85 16.47 -5.68 3.87
CA SER A 85 17.26 -5.99 5.08
C SER A 85 16.58 -5.63 6.40
N SER A 86 15.54 -4.80 6.39
CA SER A 86 14.80 -4.46 7.62
C SER A 86 14.12 -5.69 8.25
N TYR A 87 13.95 -6.77 7.49
CA TYR A 87 13.40 -8.03 8.00
C TYR A 87 14.42 -8.86 8.81
N ASP A 88 15.70 -8.55 8.66
CA ASP A 88 16.78 -9.24 9.40
C ASP A 88 17.06 -8.56 10.75
N LEU A 89 16.39 -7.44 11.05
CA LEU A 89 16.55 -6.72 12.31
C LEU A 89 15.93 -7.52 13.46
N ASP A 90 16.65 -7.63 14.56
CA ASP A 90 16.09 -8.13 15.80
C ASP A 90 15.14 -7.09 16.41
N ARG A 91 13.88 -7.48 16.58
CA ARG A 91 12.80 -6.68 17.17
C ARG A 91 12.24 -7.33 18.45
N SER A 92 12.97 -8.20 19.08
CA SER A 92 12.50 -8.94 20.26
C SER A 92 12.06 -8.02 21.37
N ASP A 93 12.82 -6.97 21.69
CA ASP A 93 12.48 -6.00 22.74
C ASP A 93 11.19 -5.23 22.41
N GLU A 94 11.02 -4.86 21.14
CA GLU A 94 9.82 -4.19 20.64
C GLU A 94 8.58 -5.08 20.76
N LEU A 95 8.71 -6.36 20.39
CA LEU A 95 7.65 -7.36 20.45
C LEU A 95 7.29 -7.67 21.92
N GLU A 96 8.28 -7.88 22.78
CA GLU A 96 8.02 -8.08 24.22
C GLU A 96 7.30 -6.87 24.85
N TYR A 97 7.73 -5.66 24.49
CA TYR A 97 7.04 -4.46 24.94
C TYR A 97 5.59 -4.42 24.46
N TRP A 98 5.33 -4.76 23.20
CA TRP A 98 4.01 -4.83 22.62
C TRP A 98 3.12 -5.80 23.39
N ASP A 99 3.58 -7.04 23.57
CA ASP A 99 2.81 -8.10 24.23
C ASP A 99 2.43 -7.74 25.65
N LYS A 100 3.35 -7.09 26.37
CA LYS A 100 3.13 -6.69 27.76
C LYS A 100 2.27 -5.45 27.93
N ASN A 101 2.42 -4.46 27.04
CA ASN A 101 1.88 -3.11 27.28
C ASN A 101 0.76 -2.69 26.33
N VAL A 102 0.63 -3.30 25.15
CA VAL A 102 -0.35 -2.91 24.12
C VAL A 102 -1.37 -4.02 23.88
N ALA A 103 -0.94 -5.24 23.65
CA ALA A 103 -1.79 -6.39 23.32
C ALA A 103 -2.91 -6.64 24.36
N PRO A 104 -2.75 -6.35 25.68
CA PRO A 104 -3.86 -6.48 26.63
C PRO A 104 -5.08 -5.63 26.28
N TYR A 105 -4.91 -4.53 25.52
CA TYR A 105 -5.98 -3.59 25.17
C TYR A 105 -6.49 -3.73 23.73
N ALA A 106 -5.90 -4.63 22.94
CA ALA A 106 -6.18 -4.80 21.52
C ALA A 106 -6.55 -6.24 21.16
N GLU A 107 -7.25 -6.36 20.04
CA GLU A 107 -7.44 -7.59 19.29
C GLU A 107 -6.74 -7.44 17.94
N GLU A 108 -5.96 -8.43 17.54
CA GLU A 108 -5.39 -8.48 16.21
C GLU A 108 -6.48 -8.83 15.20
N VAL A 109 -6.67 -7.97 14.20
CA VAL A 109 -7.67 -8.16 13.11
C VAL A 109 -7.03 -8.83 11.91
N ALA A 110 -5.77 -8.50 11.64
CA ALA A 110 -5.00 -9.11 10.57
C ALA A 110 -3.51 -9.13 10.94
N GLY A 111 -2.86 -10.24 10.64
CA GLY A 111 -1.41 -10.39 10.76
C GLY A 111 -0.64 -9.47 9.81
N GLN A 112 0.66 -9.55 9.90
CA GLN A 112 1.55 -8.74 9.09
C GLN A 112 1.40 -9.04 7.60
N VAL A 113 1.22 -7.98 6.81
CA VAL A 113 1.25 -8.02 5.35
C VAL A 113 2.37 -7.12 4.85
N ARG A 114 3.16 -7.61 3.91
CA ARG A 114 4.25 -6.87 3.29
C ARG A 114 3.90 -6.44 1.88
N TRP A 115 4.19 -5.18 1.57
CA TRP A 115 3.89 -4.55 0.30
C TRP A 115 5.14 -3.91 -0.28
N LEU A 116 5.33 -4.05 -1.58
CA LEU A 116 6.32 -3.33 -2.36
C LEU A 116 5.76 -1.97 -2.78
N HIS A 117 6.48 -0.89 -2.56
CA HIS A 117 6.13 0.42 -3.09
C HIS A 117 6.41 0.45 -4.59
N GLU A 118 5.41 0.80 -5.36
CA GLU A 118 5.50 0.94 -6.81
C GLU A 118 5.83 2.38 -7.15
N GLU A 119 7.09 2.66 -7.46
CA GLU A 119 7.59 4.03 -7.72
C GLU A 119 6.83 4.74 -8.85
N TRP A 120 6.39 4.01 -9.87
CA TRP A 120 5.56 4.55 -10.95
C TRP A 120 4.18 5.04 -10.47
N GLY A 121 3.78 4.71 -9.28
CA GLY A 121 2.51 5.12 -8.66
C GLY A 121 2.63 6.28 -7.68
N LYS A 122 3.86 6.78 -7.45
CA LYS A 122 4.13 7.87 -6.53
C LYS A 122 3.81 9.23 -7.16
N ILE A 123 3.08 10.07 -6.45
CA ILE A 123 2.87 11.49 -6.77
C ILE A 123 3.06 12.30 -5.48
N GLY A 124 3.67 13.47 -5.60
CA GLY A 124 3.91 14.39 -4.49
C GLY A 124 4.95 13.90 -3.48
N GLU A 125 5.65 14.85 -2.89
CA GLU A 125 6.73 14.62 -1.93
C GLU A 125 6.36 15.04 -0.49
N SER A 126 5.15 15.53 -0.26
CA SER A 126 4.70 15.93 1.07
C SER A 126 4.66 14.75 2.05
N GLY A 127 4.73 15.06 3.32
CA GLY A 127 4.63 14.07 4.40
C GLY A 127 3.27 13.33 4.40
N PRO A 128 3.09 12.38 5.33
CA PRO A 128 1.87 11.58 5.40
C PRO A 128 0.65 12.47 5.67
N PRO A 129 -0.41 12.38 4.83
CA PRO A 129 -1.60 13.22 4.94
C PRO A 129 -2.45 12.88 6.16
N LYS A 130 -3.36 13.79 6.52
CA LYS A 130 -4.31 13.57 7.61
C LYS A 130 -5.33 12.48 7.28
N TYR A 131 -5.87 12.51 6.07
CA TYR A 131 -6.83 11.52 5.61
C TYR A 131 -6.28 10.72 4.42
N LEU A 132 -6.64 9.45 4.37
CA LEU A 132 -6.34 8.57 3.23
C LEU A 132 -7.63 7.99 2.67
N GLN A 133 -7.77 8.02 1.36
CA GLN A 133 -8.65 7.12 0.64
C GLN A 133 -7.83 5.91 0.22
N LYS A 134 -8.09 4.77 0.85
CA LYS A 134 -7.46 3.49 0.54
C LYS A 134 -8.35 2.73 -0.44
N THR A 135 -7.81 2.41 -1.61
CA THR A 135 -8.47 1.58 -2.61
C THR A 135 -7.72 0.26 -2.75
N VAL A 136 -8.35 -0.82 -2.33
CA VAL A 136 -7.84 -2.19 -2.52
C VAL A 136 -8.39 -2.74 -3.82
N ILE A 137 -7.50 -3.20 -4.71
CA ILE A 137 -7.83 -3.75 -6.02
C ILE A 137 -7.46 -5.23 -6.01
N ARG A 138 -8.47 -6.09 -6.18
CA ARG A 138 -8.34 -7.54 -6.25
C ARG A 138 -8.51 -7.99 -7.69
N PHE A 139 -7.51 -8.64 -8.21
CA PHE A 139 -7.52 -9.06 -9.62
C PHE A 139 -7.36 -10.58 -9.78
N LYS A 140 -7.67 -11.07 -10.98
CA LYS A 140 -7.52 -12.46 -11.35
C LYS A 140 -6.05 -12.81 -11.52
N PRO A 141 -5.61 -14.05 -11.23
CA PRO A 141 -4.24 -14.48 -11.47
C PRO A 141 -3.78 -14.19 -12.91
N GLY A 142 -2.56 -13.68 -13.06
CA GLY A 142 -1.97 -13.32 -14.35
C GLY A 142 -2.41 -11.96 -14.91
N MET A 143 -3.36 -11.25 -14.28
CA MET A 143 -3.91 -9.99 -14.80
C MET A 143 -3.28 -8.73 -14.19
N GLY A 144 -2.27 -8.87 -13.34
CA GLY A 144 -1.64 -7.73 -12.64
C GLY A 144 -1.08 -6.66 -13.57
N SER A 145 -0.59 -7.03 -14.77
CA SER A 145 -0.05 -6.08 -15.74
C SER A 145 -1.12 -5.10 -16.29
N HIS A 146 -2.35 -5.55 -16.47
CA HIS A 146 -3.45 -4.68 -16.90
C HIS A 146 -3.84 -3.68 -15.79
N ILE A 147 -3.87 -4.17 -14.53
CA ILE A 147 -4.12 -3.32 -13.36
C ILE A 147 -3.00 -2.29 -13.22
N GLY A 148 -1.74 -2.73 -13.21
CA GLY A 148 -0.57 -1.83 -13.10
C GLY A 148 -0.54 -0.76 -14.19
N ARG A 149 -0.80 -1.14 -15.45
CA ARG A 149 -0.86 -0.20 -16.57
C ARG A 149 -1.93 0.87 -16.37
N ARG A 150 -3.15 0.47 -16.01
CA ARG A 150 -4.24 1.42 -15.75
C ARG A 150 -3.88 2.36 -14.61
N LEU A 151 -3.34 1.84 -13.51
CA LEU A 151 -2.94 2.64 -12.36
C LEU A 151 -1.78 3.58 -12.66
N ALA A 152 -0.79 3.16 -13.46
CA ALA A 152 0.32 4.01 -13.88
C ALA A 152 -0.18 5.19 -14.73
N ARG A 153 -0.99 4.93 -15.75
CA ARG A 153 -1.57 5.99 -16.59
C ARG A 153 -2.48 6.92 -15.80
N THR A 154 -3.29 6.37 -14.91
CA THR A 154 -4.07 7.17 -13.95
C THR A 154 -3.16 8.08 -13.12
N GLY A 155 -2.01 7.58 -12.66
CA GLY A 155 -1.02 8.38 -11.95
C GLY A 155 -0.49 9.54 -12.79
N MET A 156 -0.09 9.27 -14.05
CA MET A 156 0.42 10.31 -14.97
C MET A 156 -0.62 11.42 -15.20
N THR A 157 -1.88 11.07 -15.41
CA THR A 157 -2.96 12.06 -15.55
C THR A 157 -3.12 12.90 -14.29
N TRP A 158 -3.11 12.26 -13.10
CA TRP A 158 -3.22 12.96 -11.82
C TRP A 158 -2.04 13.91 -11.59
N GLU A 159 -0.81 13.46 -11.85
CA GLU A 159 0.40 14.26 -11.68
C GLU A 159 0.40 15.51 -12.57
N LYS A 160 -0.10 15.39 -13.81
CA LYS A 160 -0.25 16.52 -14.74
C LYS A 160 -1.24 17.54 -14.22
N ARG A 161 -2.33 17.11 -13.58
CA ARG A 161 -3.38 17.98 -13.01
C ARG A 161 -2.96 18.64 -11.71
N ASP A 162 -2.41 17.87 -10.81
CA ASP A 162 -1.96 18.32 -9.51
C ASP A 162 -0.67 17.55 -9.13
N PRO A 163 0.51 18.13 -9.44
CA PRO A 163 1.79 17.52 -9.10
C PRO A 163 2.04 17.45 -7.58
N ASN A 164 1.23 18.15 -6.78
CA ASN A 164 1.32 18.13 -5.32
C ASN A 164 0.33 17.13 -4.69
N ALA A 165 -0.53 16.51 -5.48
CA ALA A 165 -1.40 15.45 -4.98
C ALA A 165 -0.57 14.37 -4.30
N TRP A 166 -1.06 13.87 -3.18
CA TRP A 166 -0.38 12.76 -2.49
C TRP A 166 -0.97 11.43 -2.92
N ARG A 167 -0.17 10.60 -3.57
CA ARG A 167 -0.56 9.27 -4.01
C ARG A 167 0.57 8.27 -3.83
N ARG A 168 0.23 7.05 -3.40
CA ARG A 168 1.15 5.90 -3.32
C ARG A 168 0.45 4.64 -3.79
N VAL A 169 1.18 3.79 -4.51
CA VAL A 169 0.69 2.49 -4.97
C VAL A 169 1.60 1.39 -4.43
N PHE A 170 0.99 0.31 -3.99
CA PHE A 170 1.72 -0.83 -3.46
C PHE A 170 1.17 -2.14 -4.05
N SER A 171 2.06 -3.07 -4.33
CA SER A 171 1.73 -4.46 -4.64
C SER A 171 2.10 -5.38 -3.48
N ILE A 172 1.25 -6.37 -3.21
CA ILE A 172 1.51 -7.31 -2.12
C ILE A 172 2.66 -8.24 -2.48
N THR A 173 3.55 -8.50 -1.51
CA THR A 173 4.68 -9.42 -1.67
C THR A 173 4.59 -10.64 -0.77
N SER A 174 3.93 -10.52 0.40
CA SER A 174 3.71 -11.65 1.31
C SER A 174 2.64 -11.32 2.36
N GLY A 175 2.15 -12.34 3.05
CA GLY A 175 1.17 -12.21 4.13
C GLY A 175 -0.28 -12.18 3.67
N GLY A 176 -0.57 -12.52 2.41
CA GLY A 176 -1.94 -12.54 1.89
C GLY A 176 -2.03 -13.02 0.45
N ASP A 177 -3.13 -12.68 -0.19
CA ASP A 177 -3.39 -13.00 -1.60
C ASP A 177 -2.52 -12.14 -2.52
N LEU A 178 -1.61 -12.75 -3.26
CA LEU A 178 -0.64 -12.08 -4.13
C LEU A 178 -1.28 -11.32 -5.32
N ASN A 179 -2.58 -11.46 -5.53
CA ASN A 179 -3.30 -10.75 -6.60
C ASN A 179 -4.00 -9.50 -6.05
N LEU A 180 -3.25 -8.69 -5.28
CA LEU A 180 -3.71 -7.44 -4.70
C LEU A 180 -2.76 -6.30 -5.04
N MET A 181 -3.35 -5.14 -5.34
CA MET A 181 -2.70 -3.83 -5.28
C MET A 181 -3.51 -2.91 -4.39
N VAL A 182 -2.84 -1.98 -3.74
CA VAL A 182 -3.48 -0.93 -2.96
C VAL A 182 -3.02 0.43 -3.44
N VAL A 183 -3.98 1.34 -3.59
CA VAL A 183 -3.74 2.75 -3.89
C VAL A 183 -4.16 3.56 -2.68
N PHE A 184 -3.29 4.43 -2.21
CA PHE A 184 -3.61 5.46 -1.25
C PHE A 184 -3.61 6.82 -1.95
N ALA A 185 -4.69 7.57 -1.79
CA ALA A 185 -4.76 8.98 -2.12
C ALA A 185 -4.90 9.77 -0.81
N GLY A 186 -4.09 10.81 -0.65
CA GLY A 186 -4.00 11.59 0.57
C GLY A 186 -4.71 12.92 0.48
N PHE A 187 -5.28 13.38 1.60
CA PHE A 187 -6.04 14.61 1.71
C PHE A 187 -5.86 15.24 3.10
N ASP A 188 -5.87 16.56 3.16
CA ASP A 188 -5.79 17.29 4.42
C ASP A 188 -7.17 17.55 5.04
N THR A 189 -8.23 17.58 4.21
CA THR A 189 -9.62 17.78 4.63
C THR A 189 -10.56 16.82 3.90
N PHE A 190 -11.72 16.56 4.48
CA PHE A 190 -12.78 15.80 3.80
C PHE A 190 -13.31 16.50 2.56
N GLU A 191 -13.31 17.82 2.56
CA GLU A 191 -13.74 18.62 1.40
C GLU A 191 -12.88 18.32 0.18
N ASN A 192 -11.55 18.17 0.39
CA ASN A 192 -10.61 17.86 -0.68
C ASN A 192 -10.72 16.41 -1.18
N MET A 193 -11.42 15.54 -0.44
CA MET A 193 -11.69 14.16 -0.86
C MET A 193 -12.86 14.07 -1.86
N GLN A 194 -13.64 15.12 -2.04
CA GLN A 194 -14.75 15.07 -2.99
C GLN A 194 -14.18 14.93 -4.40
N GLU A 195 -14.65 13.89 -5.11
CA GLU A 195 -14.38 13.76 -6.54
C GLU A 195 -15.06 14.93 -7.26
N ASN A 196 -14.27 15.92 -7.56
CA ASN A 196 -14.76 17.15 -8.18
C ASN A 196 -14.71 17.07 -9.70
N ASP A 197 -14.97 15.83 -10.32
CA ASP A 197 -14.38 15.77 -11.61
C ASP A 197 -15.10 15.04 -12.71
N SER A 198 -15.92 15.84 -13.39
CA SER A 198 -16.43 15.53 -14.73
C SER A 198 -15.34 15.51 -15.81
N THR A 199 -14.13 16.06 -15.57
CA THR A 199 -13.08 16.24 -16.59
C THR A 199 -11.99 15.18 -16.55
N TRP A 200 -11.97 14.31 -15.56
CA TRP A 200 -10.98 13.23 -15.44
C TRP A 200 -10.85 12.37 -16.70
N GLU A 201 -11.98 11.99 -17.29
CA GLU A 201 -11.98 11.19 -18.51
C GLU A 201 -11.46 11.99 -19.71
N GLU A 202 -11.75 13.27 -19.77
CA GLU A 202 -11.25 14.19 -20.80
C GLU A 202 -9.72 14.31 -20.71
N ASP A 203 -9.16 14.52 -19.52
CA ASP A 203 -7.71 14.61 -19.31
C ASP A 203 -7.00 13.31 -19.65
N TYR A 204 -7.58 12.18 -19.28
CA TYR A 204 -7.04 10.87 -19.64
C TYR A 204 -7.07 10.67 -21.17
N ASN A 205 -8.15 11.08 -21.85
CA ASN A 205 -8.28 10.98 -23.30
C ASN A 205 -7.33 11.93 -24.03
N GLU A 206 -7.08 13.12 -23.48
CA GLU A 206 -6.08 14.05 -24.02
C GLU A 206 -4.67 13.44 -23.99
N GLU A 207 -4.31 12.75 -22.90
CA GLU A 207 -2.98 12.18 -22.72
C GLU A 207 -2.77 10.89 -23.52
N PHE A 208 -3.75 9.98 -23.54
CA PHE A 208 -3.60 8.63 -24.07
C PHE A 208 -4.49 8.30 -25.25
N GLY A 209 -5.44 9.18 -25.60
CA GLY A 209 -6.46 8.94 -26.62
C GLY A 209 -7.65 8.13 -26.12
N TRP A 210 -8.83 8.41 -26.67
CA TRP A 210 -10.09 7.80 -26.25
C TRP A 210 -10.13 6.28 -26.52
N GLU A 211 -9.53 5.82 -27.63
CA GLU A 211 -9.43 4.37 -27.93
C GLU A 211 -8.61 3.65 -26.87
N GLN A 212 -7.47 4.23 -26.46
CA GLN A 212 -6.62 3.64 -25.43
C GLN A 212 -7.31 3.65 -24.07
N ASN A 213 -8.05 4.71 -23.74
CA ASN A 213 -8.86 4.74 -22.52
C ASN A 213 -9.89 3.62 -22.49
N ALA A 214 -10.60 3.41 -23.62
CA ALA A 214 -11.59 2.33 -23.75
C ALA A 214 -10.94 0.95 -23.54
N ILE A 215 -9.79 0.71 -24.18
CA ILE A 215 -9.01 -0.54 -24.04
C ILE A 215 -8.54 -0.74 -22.59
N ASP A 216 -8.00 0.30 -21.96
CA ASP A 216 -7.51 0.22 -20.58
C ASP A 216 -8.64 -0.03 -19.58
N ASN A 217 -9.79 0.61 -19.76
CA ASN A 217 -10.99 0.37 -18.95
C ASN A 217 -11.51 -1.06 -19.11
N GLU A 218 -11.60 -1.54 -20.35
CA GLU A 218 -12.05 -2.90 -20.62
C GLU A 218 -11.11 -3.93 -19.98
N ASN A 219 -9.80 -3.78 -20.18
CA ASN A 219 -8.80 -4.67 -19.60
C ASN A 219 -8.79 -4.61 -18.08
N PHE A 220 -8.89 -3.43 -17.49
CA PHE A 220 -9.00 -3.26 -16.05
C PHE A 220 -10.23 -4.00 -15.50
N ASN A 221 -11.41 -3.76 -16.06
CA ASN A 221 -12.65 -4.36 -15.60
C ASN A 221 -12.66 -5.89 -15.77
N LYS A 222 -12.17 -6.42 -16.89
CA LYS A 222 -12.04 -7.87 -17.12
C LYS A 222 -11.05 -8.53 -16.15
N SER A 223 -10.06 -7.77 -15.69
CA SER A 223 -9.03 -8.25 -14.76
C SER A 223 -9.51 -8.31 -13.32
N LEU A 224 -10.53 -7.55 -12.95
CA LEU A 224 -11.07 -7.55 -11.60
C LEU A 224 -11.71 -8.90 -11.23
N ARG A 225 -11.66 -9.24 -9.95
CA ARG A 225 -12.49 -10.33 -9.42
C ARG A 225 -13.95 -9.93 -9.44
N GLU A 226 -14.82 -10.88 -9.65
CA GLU A 226 -16.28 -10.65 -9.76
C GLU A 226 -16.88 -10.05 -8.48
N TRP A 227 -16.36 -10.50 -7.31
CA TRP A 227 -16.81 -10.00 -6.01
C TRP A 227 -15.71 -9.19 -5.32
N ASN A 228 -16.07 -7.99 -4.90
CA ASN A 228 -15.14 -7.09 -4.17
C ASN A 228 -13.83 -6.83 -4.93
N GLY A 229 -13.89 -6.75 -6.26
CA GLY A 229 -12.73 -6.43 -7.10
C GLY A 229 -12.10 -5.09 -6.74
N VAL A 230 -12.92 -4.11 -6.32
CA VAL A 230 -12.46 -2.81 -5.82
C VAL A 230 -13.18 -2.50 -4.51
N ILE A 231 -12.42 -2.22 -3.45
CA ILE A 231 -12.94 -1.82 -2.14
C ILE A 231 -12.27 -0.49 -1.77
N ARG A 232 -13.08 0.51 -1.41
CA ARG A 232 -12.61 1.80 -0.92
C ARG A 232 -12.95 1.98 0.55
N THR A 233 -12.00 2.53 1.30
CA THR A 233 -12.17 2.90 2.70
C THR A 233 -11.49 4.23 2.96
N THR A 234 -12.04 5.01 3.88
CA THR A 234 -11.46 6.25 4.35
C THR A 234 -10.79 6.01 5.69
N LEU A 235 -9.60 6.55 5.84
CA LEU A 235 -8.81 6.45 7.06
C LEU A 235 -8.43 7.85 7.54
N GLU A 236 -8.31 8.01 8.85
CA GLU A 236 -7.81 9.23 9.49
C GLU A 236 -6.54 8.89 10.27
N ARG A 237 -5.50 9.74 10.09
CA ARG A 237 -4.26 9.59 10.84
C ARG A 237 -4.50 9.86 12.32
N VAL A 238 -3.98 8.99 13.16
CA VAL A 238 -3.95 9.17 14.60
C VAL A 238 -2.59 9.75 14.96
N ASP A 239 -2.58 11.02 15.36
CA ASP A 239 -1.37 11.70 15.83
C ASP A 239 -1.26 11.46 17.34
N PHE A 240 -0.18 10.80 17.75
CA PHE A 240 0.09 10.44 19.13
C PHE A 240 1.11 11.38 19.79
#